data_84c6de7a3a706deef0f2f161fd6c3ff3
#
_entry.id   84c6de7a3a706deef0f2f161fd6c3ff3
#
_cell.length_a   1.000
_cell.length_b   1.000
_cell.length_c   1.000
_cell.angle_alpha   90.00
_cell.angle_beta   90.00
_cell.angle_gamma   90.00
#
_symmetry.space_group_name_H-M   'P 1'
#
loop_
_entity.id
_entity.type
_entity.pdbx_description
1 polymer ?
#
loop_
_entity_poly.entity_id
_entity_poly.type
_entity_poly.pdbx_seq_one_letter_code
_entity_poly.pdbx_strand_id
1 'polypeptide(L)'
;MSYGLALMEITDKATINNDPHPDLFDELVSVLHKMDTQENRLNILFWYYEMKLLTLLGFKPDLSMEGASEAKFMDPGGSPNSRNILEALQTHSLDTIPNLSITTKDRKIVGAFLTGYMRYYFDYSGPLHSFEFMKKLNS
;
A
#
# COMPACT_ATOMS: atom_id res chain seq x y z
N MET A 1 16.08 -5.43 5.28
CA MET A 1 15.52 -5.07 3.98
C MET A 1 15.09 -3.61 3.97
N SER A 2 15.35 -2.89 2.90
CA SER A 2 14.94 -1.48 2.79
C SER A 2 13.54 -1.34 2.22
N TYR A 3 12.93 -0.17 2.42
CA TYR A 3 11.63 0.14 1.81
C TYR A 3 11.69 0.05 0.28
N GLY A 4 12.77 0.54 -0.33
CA GLY A 4 12.91 0.49 -1.78
C GLY A 4 12.95 -0.92 -2.32
N LEU A 5 13.71 -1.81 -1.67
CA LEU A 5 13.76 -3.21 -2.07
C LEU A 5 12.41 -3.90 -1.89
N ALA A 6 11.68 -3.56 -0.83
CA ALA A 6 10.34 -4.11 -0.61
C ALA A 6 9.38 -3.68 -1.72
N LEU A 7 9.43 -2.41 -2.13
CA LEU A 7 8.60 -1.91 -3.24
C LEU A 7 8.93 -2.61 -4.55
N MET A 8 10.20 -2.81 -4.83
CA MET A 8 10.61 -3.50 -6.05
C MET A 8 10.16 -4.96 -6.05
N GLU A 9 10.25 -5.64 -4.91
CA GLU A 9 9.82 -7.03 -4.80
C GLU A 9 8.31 -7.19 -5.00
N ILE A 10 7.49 -6.35 -4.35
CA ILE A 10 6.04 -6.44 -4.53
C ILE A 10 5.61 -6.06 -5.94
N THR A 11 6.30 -5.12 -6.57
CA THR A 11 6.03 -4.74 -7.96
C THR A 11 6.32 -5.91 -8.89
N ASP A 12 7.46 -6.55 -8.72
CA ASP A 12 7.85 -7.70 -9.53
C ASP A 12 6.83 -8.83 -9.42
N LYS A 13 6.43 -9.15 -8.21
CA LYS A 13 5.44 -10.22 -7.98
C LYS A 13 4.06 -9.89 -8.53
N ALA A 14 3.66 -8.62 -8.45
CA ALA A 14 2.35 -8.19 -8.94
C ALA A 14 2.27 -8.11 -10.47
N THR A 15 3.41 -8.05 -11.16
CA THR A 15 3.46 -7.86 -12.62
C THR A 15 4.05 -9.06 -13.36
N ILE A 16 3.83 -10.27 -12.86
CA ILE A 16 4.44 -11.49 -13.42
C ILE A 16 3.89 -11.91 -14.79
N ASN A 17 2.79 -11.31 -15.22
CA ASN A 17 2.14 -11.68 -16.48
C ASN A 17 2.76 -11.03 -17.73
N ASN A 18 3.87 -10.36 -17.57
CA ASN A 18 4.62 -9.70 -18.65
C ASN A 18 3.86 -8.61 -19.42
N ASP A 19 2.71 -8.19 -18.92
CA ASP A 19 1.99 -7.07 -19.50
C ASP A 19 2.71 -5.77 -19.17
N PRO A 20 2.90 -4.87 -20.13
CA PRO A 20 3.55 -3.60 -19.85
C PRO A 20 2.70 -2.70 -18.95
N HIS A 21 3.32 -2.15 -17.92
CA HIS A 21 2.66 -1.23 -16.97
C HIS A 21 3.50 0.03 -16.82
N PRO A 22 3.61 0.87 -17.88
CA PRO A 22 4.47 2.06 -17.84
C PRO A 22 4.08 3.05 -16.74
N ASP A 23 2.77 3.22 -16.50
CA ASP A 23 2.29 4.13 -15.46
C ASP A 23 2.71 3.66 -14.07
N LEU A 24 2.69 2.35 -13.84
CA LEU A 24 3.11 1.78 -12.56
C LEU A 24 4.61 1.98 -12.33
N PHE A 25 5.42 1.75 -13.36
CA PHE A 25 6.87 1.94 -13.23
C PHE A 25 7.23 3.40 -13.02
N ASP A 26 6.51 4.33 -13.65
CA ASP A 26 6.69 5.76 -13.42
C ASP A 26 6.38 6.12 -11.97
N GLU A 27 5.31 5.56 -11.41
CA GLU A 27 4.96 5.76 -9.99
C GLU A 27 6.04 5.18 -9.07
N LEU A 28 6.55 3.99 -9.40
CA LEU A 28 7.61 3.36 -8.60
C LEU A 28 8.85 4.25 -8.54
N VAL A 29 9.30 4.75 -9.67
CA VAL A 29 10.46 5.64 -9.74
C VAL A 29 10.22 6.91 -8.93
N SER A 30 9.04 7.51 -9.07
CA SER A 30 8.68 8.73 -8.34
C SER A 30 8.66 8.52 -6.83
N VAL A 31 8.10 7.40 -6.38
CA VAL A 31 8.04 7.08 -4.94
C VAL A 31 9.44 6.82 -4.40
N LEU A 32 10.27 6.06 -5.13
CA LEU A 32 11.64 5.79 -4.70
C LEU A 32 12.44 7.10 -4.55
N HIS A 33 12.25 8.02 -5.48
CA HIS A 33 12.90 9.32 -5.43
C HIS A 33 12.45 10.13 -4.21
N LYS A 34 11.15 10.14 -3.91
CA LYS A 34 10.62 10.82 -2.72
C LYS A 34 11.14 10.19 -1.43
N MET A 35 11.32 8.87 -1.40
CA MET A 35 11.86 8.19 -0.22
C MET A 35 13.28 8.63 0.10
N ASP A 36 14.07 8.95 -0.92
CA ASP A 36 15.43 9.46 -0.71
C ASP A 36 15.45 10.85 -0.07
N THR A 37 14.40 11.64 -0.27
CA THR A 37 14.35 13.03 0.19
C THR A 37 13.44 13.24 1.40
N GLN A 38 12.56 12.29 1.73
CA GLN A 38 11.57 12.42 2.79
C GLN A 38 11.58 11.20 3.72
N GLU A 39 12.69 11.01 4.42
CA GLU A 39 12.90 9.86 5.31
C GLU A 39 11.85 9.75 6.43
N ASN A 40 11.27 10.86 6.86
CA ASN A 40 10.27 10.88 7.91
C ASN A 40 8.87 10.46 7.45
N ARG A 41 8.69 10.19 6.15
CA ARG A 41 7.40 9.82 5.58
C ARG A 41 7.43 8.47 4.86
N LEU A 42 8.38 7.61 5.21
CA LEU A 42 8.55 6.33 4.51
C LEU A 42 7.32 5.44 4.59
N ASN A 43 6.65 5.38 5.74
CA ASN A 43 5.43 4.59 5.89
C ASN A 43 4.33 5.06 4.94
N ILE A 44 4.10 6.37 4.90
CA ILE A 44 3.07 6.98 4.05
C ILE A 44 3.37 6.72 2.58
N LEU A 45 4.63 6.90 2.19
CA LEU A 45 5.05 6.68 0.80
C LEU A 45 4.91 5.22 0.39
N PHE A 46 5.24 4.30 1.29
CA PHE A 46 5.08 2.86 1.04
C PHE A 46 3.61 2.51 0.84
N TRP A 47 2.74 2.96 1.74
CA TRP A 47 1.30 2.71 1.63
C TRP A 47 0.68 3.38 0.40
N TYR A 48 1.15 4.58 0.07
CA TYR A 48 0.71 5.26 -1.15
C TYR A 48 1.00 4.39 -2.38
N TYR A 49 2.20 3.85 -2.45
CA TYR A 49 2.58 3.01 -3.57
C TYR A 49 1.76 1.72 -3.64
N GLU A 50 1.53 1.07 -2.50
CA GLU A 50 0.68 -0.12 -2.45
C GLU A 50 -0.73 0.20 -2.97
N MET A 51 -1.28 1.32 -2.56
CA MET A 51 -2.61 1.75 -3.03
C MET A 51 -2.61 2.02 -4.53
N LYS A 52 -1.56 2.64 -5.06
CA LYS A 52 -1.42 2.89 -6.49
C LYS A 52 -1.25 1.61 -7.28
N LEU A 53 -0.47 0.69 -6.77
CA LEU A 53 -0.28 -0.62 -7.38
C LEU A 53 -1.63 -1.33 -7.55
N LEU A 54 -2.40 -1.40 -6.48
CA LEU A 54 -3.73 -2.00 -6.51
C LEU A 54 -4.64 -1.29 -7.51
N THR A 55 -4.64 0.03 -7.50
CA THR A 55 -5.49 0.83 -8.38
C THR A 55 -5.14 0.64 -9.85
N LEU A 56 -3.85 0.72 -10.20
CA LEU A 56 -3.41 0.64 -11.59
C LEU A 56 -3.56 -0.77 -12.16
N LEU A 57 -3.52 -1.79 -11.31
CA LEU A 57 -3.73 -3.17 -11.75
C LEU A 57 -5.20 -3.60 -11.74
N GLY A 58 -6.11 -2.69 -11.38
CA GLY A 58 -7.54 -2.95 -11.46
C GLY A 58 -8.18 -3.45 -10.17
N PHE A 59 -7.48 -3.37 -9.05
CA PHE A 59 -7.96 -3.89 -7.76
C PHE A 59 -8.13 -2.81 -6.70
N LYS A 60 -8.51 -1.59 -7.12
CA LYS A 60 -8.68 -0.47 -6.20
C LYS A 60 -9.59 -0.86 -5.03
N PRO A 61 -9.12 -0.73 -3.77
CA PRO A 61 -9.95 -1.04 -2.61
C PRO A 61 -11.19 -0.15 -2.53
N ASP A 62 -12.33 -0.78 -2.24
CA ASP A 62 -13.57 -0.05 -1.99
C ASP A 62 -13.66 0.25 -0.50
N LEU A 63 -13.57 1.52 -0.16
CA LEU A 63 -13.61 1.98 1.23
C LEU A 63 -15.01 2.32 1.71
N SER A 64 -16.03 2.12 0.87
CA SER A 64 -17.42 2.33 1.27
C SER A 64 -17.88 1.24 2.24
N MET A 65 -18.92 1.54 3.01
CA MET A 65 -19.52 0.57 3.93
C MET A 65 -20.03 -0.66 3.19
N GLU A 66 -20.48 -0.49 1.96
CA GLU A 66 -21.01 -1.58 1.14
C GLU A 66 -19.91 -2.49 0.62
N GLY A 67 -18.80 -1.91 0.18
CA GLY A 67 -17.67 -2.69 -0.32
C GLY A 67 -16.96 -3.47 0.76
N ALA A 68 -16.90 -2.95 1.98
CA ALA A 68 -16.20 -3.59 3.09
C ALA A 68 -16.81 -4.96 3.45
N SER A 69 -18.07 -5.20 3.12
CA SER A 69 -18.74 -6.47 3.44
C SER A 69 -18.22 -7.65 2.62
N GLU A 70 -17.65 -7.42 1.46
CA GLU A 70 -17.14 -8.48 0.57
C GLU A 70 -15.80 -9.04 1.03
N ALA A 71 -15.06 -8.28 1.83
CA ALA A 71 -13.74 -8.68 2.26
C ALA A 71 -13.60 -8.40 3.76
N LYS A 72 -14.23 -9.24 4.56
CA LYS A 72 -14.30 -9.04 6.02
C LYS A 72 -12.94 -8.88 6.68
N PHE A 73 -11.94 -9.59 6.19
CA PHE A 73 -10.59 -9.49 6.75
C PHE A 73 -9.86 -8.22 6.30
N MET A 74 -10.44 -7.49 5.36
CA MET A 74 -9.88 -6.24 4.82
C MET A 74 -10.62 -5.00 5.30
N ASP A 75 -11.60 -5.17 6.19
CA ASP A 75 -12.29 -4.03 6.81
C ASP A 75 -11.25 -3.20 7.57
N PRO A 76 -11.15 -1.89 7.31
CA PRO A 76 -10.22 -1.04 8.06
C PRO A 76 -10.53 -0.91 9.55
N GLY A 77 -11.45 -1.73 10.05
CA GLY A 77 -11.79 -1.78 11.47
C GLY A 77 -12.60 -0.57 11.91
N GLY A 78 -12.85 -0.47 13.16
CA GLY A 78 -13.64 0.60 13.73
C GLY A 78 -12.87 1.91 13.95
N SER A 79 -11.81 2.18 13.18
CA SER A 79 -11.05 3.42 13.32
C SER A 79 -11.37 4.40 12.19
N PRO A 80 -12.10 5.50 12.46
CA PRO A 80 -12.37 6.52 11.45
C PRO A 80 -11.10 7.13 10.88
N ASN A 81 -10.06 7.30 11.71
CA ASN A 81 -8.80 7.87 11.26
C ASN A 81 -8.07 6.96 10.27
N SER A 82 -8.11 5.64 10.48
CA SER A 82 -7.52 4.70 9.54
C SER A 82 -8.21 4.76 8.18
N ARG A 83 -9.53 4.86 8.17
CA ARG A 83 -10.30 5.04 6.93
C ARG A 83 -9.92 6.34 6.23
N ASN A 84 -9.77 7.44 6.98
CA ASN A 84 -9.35 8.72 6.43
C ASN A 84 -7.96 8.66 5.80
N ILE A 85 -7.05 7.92 6.43
CA ILE A 85 -5.70 7.72 5.88
C ILE A 85 -5.80 6.99 4.53
N LEU A 86 -6.57 5.90 4.47
CA LEU A 86 -6.73 5.14 3.24
C LEU A 86 -7.39 5.97 2.14
N GLU A 87 -8.40 6.76 2.47
CA GLU A 87 -9.04 7.66 1.50
C GLU A 87 -8.06 8.70 0.97
N ALA A 88 -7.23 9.27 1.83
CA ALA A 88 -6.22 10.24 1.42
C ALA A 88 -5.22 9.59 0.44
N LEU A 89 -4.83 8.34 0.68
CA LEU A 89 -3.92 7.63 -0.20
C LEU A 89 -4.54 7.36 -1.58
N GLN A 90 -5.87 7.22 -1.65
CA GLN A 90 -6.56 7.01 -2.92
C GLN A 90 -6.79 8.28 -3.70
N THR A 91 -7.05 9.39 -3.02
CA THR A 91 -7.55 10.62 -3.65
C THR A 91 -6.47 11.64 -3.94
N HIS A 92 -5.31 11.54 -3.30
CA HIS A 92 -4.21 12.49 -3.51
C HIS A 92 -3.15 11.91 -4.44
N SER A 93 -2.47 12.81 -5.16
CA SER A 93 -1.27 12.45 -5.89
C SER A 93 -0.07 12.41 -4.95
N LEU A 94 1.05 11.91 -5.42
CA LEU A 94 2.28 11.83 -4.62
C LEU A 94 2.69 13.18 -4.05
N ASP A 95 2.52 14.25 -4.83
CA ASP A 95 2.94 15.59 -4.43
C ASP A 95 1.94 16.31 -3.52
N THR A 96 0.72 15.82 -3.42
CA THR A 96 -0.35 16.48 -2.65
C THR A 96 -0.76 15.74 -1.39
N ILE A 97 -0.14 14.59 -1.09
CA ILE A 97 -0.47 13.86 0.13
C ILE A 97 -0.20 14.74 1.35
N PRO A 98 -1.21 14.99 2.21
CA PRO A 98 -1.01 15.81 3.39
C PRO A 98 -0.18 15.09 4.44
N ASN A 99 0.28 15.83 5.43
CA ASN A 99 0.88 15.24 6.62
C ASN A 99 -0.22 14.61 7.45
N LEU A 100 -0.21 13.29 7.54
CA LEU A 100 -1.24 12.54 8.23
C LEU A 100 -0.77 12.19 9.64
N SER A 101 -1.67 12.35 10.61
CA SER A 101 -1.42 11.92 11.98
C SER A 101 -1.71 10.42 12.08
N ILE A 102 -0.69 9.64 12.39
CA ILE A 102 -0.79 8.18 12.38
C ILE A 102 -0.43 7.63 13.76
N THR A 103 -1.42 7.02 14.41
CA THR A 103 -1.18 6.34 15.69
C THR A 103 -0.63 4.94 15.45
N THR A 104 -0.15 4.29 16.52
CA THR A 104 0.28 2.88 16.43
C THR A 104 -0.86 1.98 15.97
N LYS A 105 -2.07 2.24 16.47
CA LYS A 105 -3.26 1.49 16.06
C LYS A 105 -3.56 1.69 14.57
N ASP A 106 -3.49 2.93 14.08
CA ASP A 106 -3.69 3.23 12.67
C ASP A 106 -2.68 2.51 11.80
N ARG A 107 -1.43 2.49 12.22
CA ARG A 107 -0.36 1.80 11.48
C ARG A 107 -0.67 0.33 11.31
N LYS A 108 -1.13 -0.33 12.36
CA LYS A 108 -1.50 -1.76 12.30
C LYS A 108 -2.69 -1.99 11.38
N ILE A 109 -3.71 -1.15 11.49
CA ILE A 109 -4.95 -1.30 10.71
C ILE A 109 -4.68 -1.05 9.23
N VAL A 110 -4.05 0.07 8.90
CA VAL A 110 -3.77 0.43 7.50
C VAL A 110 -2.81 -0.59 6.87
N GLY A 111 -1.76 -0.95 7.58
CA GLY A 111 -0.80 -1.93 7.08
C GLY A 111 -1.43 -3.29 6.83
N ALA A 112 -2.23 -3.78 7.78
CA ALA A 112 -2.91 -5.07 7.64
C ALA A 112 -3.91 -5.06 6.49
N PHE A 113 -4.63 -3.95 6.32
CA PHE A 113 -5.58 -3.77 5.25
C PHE A 113 -4.90 -3.87 3.87
N LEU A 114 -3.84 -3.11 3.67
CA LEU A 114 -3.12 -3.10 2.38
C LEU A 114 -2.41 -4.43 2.12
N THR A 115 -1.77 -4.99 3.12
CA THR A 115 -1.10 -6.29 3.00
C THR A 115 -2.12 -7.39 2.67
N GLY A 116 -3.29 -7.35 3.28
CA GLY A 116 -4.37 -8.30 3.01
C GLY A 116 -4.83 -8.24 1.56
N TYR A 117 -5.01 -7.03 1.03
CA TYR A 117 -5.37 -6.84 -0.37
C TYR A 117 -4.28 -7.36 -1.29
N MET A 118 -3.02 -7.06 -1.02
CA MET A 118 -1.92 -7.51 -1.84
C MET A 118 -1.85 -9.04 -1.91
N ARG A 119 -2.02 -9.70 -0.77
CA ARG A 119 -2.00 -11.16 -0.72
C ARG A 119 -3.20 -11.78 -1.43
N TYR A 120 -4.34 -11.19 -1.27
CA TYR A 120 -5.58 -11.72 -1.85
C TYR A 120 -5.57 -11.66 -3.37
N TYR A 121 -5.16 -10.53 -3.96
CA TYR A 121 -5.26 -10.35 -5.40
C TYR A 121 -4.04 -10.83 -6.18
N PHE A 122 -2.88 -10.89 -5.57
CA PHE A 122 -1.67 -11.27 -6.29
C PHE A 122 -1.18 -12.68 -5.98
N ASP A 123 -1.89 -13.41 -5.12
CA ASP A 123 -1.66 -14.82 -4.81
C ASP A 123 -0.16 -15.15 -4.65
N TYR A 124 0.48 -14.45 -3.73
CA TYR A 124 1.89 -14.69 -3.45
C TYR A 124 2.09 -16.05 -2.78
N SER A 125 2.57 -17.02 -3.53
CA SER A 125 2.89 -18.32 -2.98
C SER A 125 4.33 -18.32 -2.46
N GLY A 126 4.51 -18.87 -1.27
CA GLY A 126 5.81 -18.97 -0.63
C GLY A 126 6.20 -17.75 0.19
N PRO A 127 7.33 -17.82 0.90
CA PRO A 127 7.78 -16.71 1.71
C PRO A 127 8.29 -15.56 0.86
N LEU A 128 7.85 -14.34 1.19
CA LEU A 128 8.34 -13.13 0.57
C LEU A 128 9.03 -12.29 1.64
N HIS A 129 10.24 -11.87 1.36
CA HIS A 129 10.99 -11.00 2.27
C HIS A 129 10.27 -9.68 2.51
N SER A 130 9.57 -9.16 1.49
CA SER A 130 8.80 -7.93 1.62
C SER A 130 7.65 -8.07 2.61
N PHE A 131 6.99 -9.25 2.69
CA PHE A 131 5.92 -9.43 3.65
C PHE A 131 6.41 -9.47 5.09
N GLU A 132 7.57 -10.08 5.34
CA GLU A 132 8.18 -10.04 6.66
C GLU A 132 8.55 -8.61 7.04
N PHE A 133 9.08 -7.87 6.10
CA PHE A 133 9.41 -6.45 6.29
C PHE A 133 8.17 -5.64 6.60
N MET A 134 7.09 -5.83 5.84
CA MET A 134 5.82 -5.13 6.07
C MET A 134 5.24 -5.46 7.44
N LYS A 135 5.38 -6.68 7.90
CA LYS A 135 4.94 -7.08 9.22
C LYS A 135 5.66 -6.30 10.32
N LYS A 136 6.98 -6.17 10.20
CA LYS A 136 7.79 -5.38 11.14
C LYS A 136 7.42 -3.91 11.09
N LEU A 137 7.18 -3.40 9.89
CA LEU A 137 6.80 -2.02 9.66
C LEU A 137 5.48 -1.67 10.34
N ASN A 138 4.55 -2.61 10.35
CA ASN A 138 3.18 -2.42 10.82
C ASN A 138 2.97 -2.82 12.28
N SER A 139 3.98 -3.36 12.92
CA SER A 139 3.88 -3.81 14.31
C SER A 139 4.18 -2.73 15.37
#